data_bd4e25f9971aa631b41eac9953ce7017
#
_entry.id   bd4e25f9971aa631b41eac9953ce7017
#
_cell.length_a   1.000
_cell.length_b   1.000
_cell.length_c   1.000
_cell.angle_alpha   90.00
_cell.angle_beta   90.00
_cell.angle_gamma   90.00
#
_symmetry.space_group_name_H-M   'P 1'
#
loop_
_entity.id
_entity.type
_entity.pdbx_description
1 polymer ?
#
loop_
_entity_poly.entity_id
_entity_poly.type
_entity_poly.pdbx_seq_one_letter_code
_entity_poly.pdbx_strand_id
1 'polypeptide(L)'
;MRCLLAPSYAGAGFTVWLTGLPSSGKNSLAEHVAARVRARGLAVEVIDSGKLRRGPLGATLGFTRDERDTNVRRHALAAQLLARNGVVAVVSAVSPYRSTRDEIRQQLGSFVEVHVATPREICIQRDTTGNWARALAGEIDNFTGVSGPYEEPLTPELRVDLTDLDSVSAAGTVLDRLEVLGFVPEQTQELTFEDGELVGERLRDLGYGD
;
A
#
# COMPACT_ATOMS: atom_id res chain seq x y z
N MET A 1 -33.39 20.69 -8.79
CA MET A 1 -33.13 19.51 -7.95
C MET A 1 -32.07 18.67 -8.65
N ARG A 2 -30.78 18.94 -8.39
CA ARG A 2 -29.66 18.18 -8.94
C ARG A 2 -29.47 16.97 -8.03
N CYS A 3 -29.81 15.79 -8.55
CA CYS A 3 -29.45 14.52 -7.93
C CYS A 3 -27.90 14.45 -7.94
N LEU A 4 -27.26 14.63 -6.79
CA LEU A 4 -25.85 14.31 -6.60
C LEU A 4 -25.76 12.77 -6.68
N LEU A 5 -25.44 12.27 -7.87
CA LEU A 5 -25.02 10.90 -8.02
C LEU A 5 -23.73 10.78 -7.20
N ALA A 6 -23.79 10.05 -6.11
CA ALA A 6 -22.60 9.60 -5.40
C ALA A 6 -21.65 8.93 -6.43
N PRO A 7 -20.36 9.21 -6.40
CA PRO A 7 -19.42 8.54 -7.30
C PRO A 7 -19.58 7.03 -7.09
N SER A 8 -19.92 6.32 -8.15
CA SER A 8 -20.05 4.86 -8.08
C SER A 8 -18.64 4.29 -7.93
N TYR A 9 -18.24 3.97 -6.72
CA TYR A 9 -17.06 3.15 -6.40
C TYR A 9 -17.25 1.70 -6.90
N ALA A 10 -18.38 1.41 -7.52
CA ALA A 10 -18.72 0.09 -8.01
C ALA A 10 -17.90 -0.24 -9.27
N GLY A 11 -16.82 -0.98 -9.09
CA GLY A 11 -16.29 -1.83 -10.16
C GLY A 11 -14.86 -1.62 -10.63
N ALA A 12 -14.16 -0.54 -10.31
CA ALA A 12 -12.77 -0.39 -10.74
C ALA A 12 -11.81 -0.70 -9.57
N GLY A 13 -11.03 -1.77 -9.70
CA GLY A 13 -9.91 -2.02 -8.80
C GLY A 13 -8.78 -1.01 -9.02
N PHE A 14 -7.89 -0.90 -8.05
CA PHE A 14 -6.70 -0.06 -8.12
C PHE A 14 -5.52 -0.74 -7.43
N THR A 15 -4.32 -0.15 -7.56
CA THR A 15 -3.12 -0.72 -6.96
C THR A 15 -2.54 0.23 -5.92
N VAL A 16 -2.30 -0.27 -4.70
CA VAL A 16 -1.48 0.37 -3.67
C VAL A 16 -0.11 -0.31 -3.68
N TRP A 17 0.93 0.44 -4.02
CA TRP A 17 2.28 -0.07 -4.18
C TRP A 17 3.19 0.42 -3.05
N LEU A 18 3.50 -0.47 -2.10
CA LEU A 18 4.40 -0.17 -1.00
C LEU A 18 5.84 -0.44 -1.44
N THR A 19 6.67 0.60 -1.49
CA THR A 19 8.11 0.52 -1.79
C THR A 19 8.94 0.95 -0.59
N GLY A 20 10.18 0.45 -0.47
CA GLY A 20 11.09 0.76 0.64
C GLY A 20 12.14 -0.31 0.85
N LEU A 21 13.08 -0.07 1.77
CA LEU A 21 14.18 -0.99 2.07
C LEU A 21 13.69 -2.36 2.57
N PRO A 22 14.49 -3.43 2.44
CA PRO A 22 14.22 -4.69 3.13
C PRO A 22 14.02 -4.44 4.63
N SER A 23 13.14 -5.17 5.27
CA SER A 23 12.80 -5.06 6.71
C SER A 23 12.21 -3.70 7.16
N SER A 24 11.78 -2.83 6.23
CA SER A 24 11.17 -1.54 6.57
C SER A 24 9.73 -1.62 7.09
N GLY A 25 9.13 -2.81 7.19
CA GLY A 25 7.75 -2.99 7.70
C GLY A 25 6.66 -3.05 6.63
N LYS A 26 7.01 -3.01 5.33
CA LYS A 26 6.04 -3.02 4.21
C LYS A 26 5.02 -4.15 4.28
N ASN A 27 5.45 -5.37 4.62
CA ASN A 27 4.55 -6.53 4.60
C ASN A 27 3.48 -6.41 5.68
N SER A 28 3.87 -6.01 6.89
CA SER A 28 2.92 -5.75 7.98
C SER A 28 1.96 -4.61 7.63
N LEU A 29 2.47 -3.52 7.07
CA LEU A 29 1.65 -2.41 6.60
C LEU A 29 0.67 -2.86 5.50
N ALA A 30 1.10 -3.68 4.54
CA ALA A 30 0.25 -4.18 3.47
C ALA A 30 -0.95 -4.99 4.00
N GLU A 31 -0.72 -5.86 4.97
CA GLU A 31 -1.78 -6.67 5.58
C GLU A 31 -2.80 -5.78 6.34
N HIS A 32 -2.33 -4.77 7.08
CA HIS A 32 -3.22 -3.84 7.79
C HIS A 32 -3.98 -2.92 6.83
N VAL A 33 -3.34 -2.44 5.75
CA VAL A 33 -4.02 -1.68 4.69
C VAL A 33 -5.11 -2.54 4.05
N ALA A 34 -4.79 -3.78 3.68
CA ALA A 34 -5.76 -4.70 3.09
C ALA A 34 -6.95 -4.98 4.04
N ALA A 35 -6.69 -5.15 5.34
CA ALA A 35 -7.75 -5.33 6.32
C ALA A 35 -8.69 -4.13 6.39
N ARG A 36 -8.16 -2.89 6.36
CA ARG A 36 -8.95 -1.65 6.38
C ARG A 36 -9.74 -1.45 5.08
N VAL A 37 -9.13 -1.74 3.93
CA VAL A 37 -9.80 -1.69 2.61
C VAL A 37 -10.95 -2.70 2.56
N ARG A 38 -10.75 -3.90 3.10
CA ARG A 38 -11.80 -4.93 3.20
C ARG A 38 -12.94 -4.50 4.11
N ALA A 39 -12.64 -3.81 5.20
CA ALA A 39 -13.66 -3.24 6.10
C ALA A 39 -14.52 -2.15 5.43
N ARG A 40 -14.06 -1.57 4.31
CA ARG A 40 -14.83 -0.65 3.45
C ARG A 40 -15.64 -1.37 2.37
N GLY A 41 -15.76 -2.70 2.44
CA GLY A 41 -16.54 -3.51 1.51
C GLY A 41 -15.87 -3.76 0.16
N LEU A 42 -14.59 -3.43 -0.01
CA LEU A 42 -13.85 -3.66 -1.25
C LEU A 42 -13.16 -5.02 -1.24
N ALA A 43 -13.21 -5.72 -2.37
CA ALA A 43 -12.38 -6.91 -2.58
C ALA A 43 -10.90 -6.50 -2.65
N VAL A 44 -10.03 -7.21 -1.92
CA VAL A 44 -8.61 -6.85 -1.83
C VAL A 44 -7.72 -8.09 -1.70
N GLU A 45 -6.60 -8.06 -2.40
CA GLU A 45 -5.55 -9.08 -2.33
C GLU A 45 -4.18 -8.46 -2.06
N VAL A 46 -3.37 -9.15 -1.25
CA VAL A 46 -2.00 -8.75 -0.93
C VAL A 46 -1.01 -9.52 -1.77
N ILE A 47 -0.16 -8.81 -2.50
CA ILE A 47 0.95 -9.36 -3.27
C ILE A 47 2.25 -9.12 -2.48
N ASP A 48 2.68 -10.13 -1.72
CA ASP A 48 3.97 -10.11 -0.99
C ASP A 48 5.09 -10.62 -1.91
N SER A 49 5.97 -9.71 -2.32
CA SER A 49 7.13 -10.00 -3.17
C SER A 49 8.05 -11.06 -2.57
N GLY A 50 8.21 -11.10 -1.25
CA GLY A 50 9.04 -12.07 -0.56
C GLY A 50 8.44 -13.49 -0.62
N LYS A 51 7.11 -13.61 -0.43
CA LYS A 51 6.39 -14.87 -0.58
C LYS A 51 6.46 -15.38 -2.02
N LEU A 52 6.16 -14.52 -3.00
CA LEU A 52 6.18 -14.90 -4.42
C LEU A 52 7.57 -15.29 -4.89
N ARG A 53 8.62 -14.62 -4.39
CA ARG A 53 10.01 -14.95 -4.74
C ARG A 53 10.43 -16.33 -4.24
N ARG A 54 9.94 -16.77 -3.11
CA ARG A 54 10.18 -18.13 -2.58
C ARG A 54 9.32 -19.19 -3.26
N GLY A 55 8.28 -18.80 -3.95
CA GLY A 55 7.38 -19.68 -4.70
C GLY A 55 7.86 -19.96 -6.13
N PRO A 56 7.10 -20.77 -6.88
CA PRO A 56 7.47 -21.16 -8.25
C PRO A 56 7.67 -19.98 -9.21
N LEU A 57 6.99 -18.87 -9.00
CA LEU A 57 7.09 -17.68 -9.85
C LEU A 57 8.38 -16.88 -9.67
N GLY A 58 9.11 -17.09 -8.58
CA GLY A 58 10.29 -16.32 -8.24
C GLY A 58 11.57 -17.14 -8.08
N ALA A 59 11.49 -18.45 -8.03
CA ALA A 59 12.58 -19.37 -7.65
C ALA A 59 13.84 -19.27 -8.55
N THR A 60 13.72 -18.71 -9.76
CA THR A 60 14.82 -18.57 -10.73
C THR A 60 15.43 -17.17 -10.77
N LEU A 61 14.92 -16.21 -9.99
CA LEU A 61 15.38 -14.82 -10.02
C LEU A 61 16.43 -14.55 -8.95
N GLY A 62 17.59 -14.09 -9.37
CA GLY A 62 18.65 -13.55 -8.53
C GLY A 62 18.40 -12.08 -8.11
N PHE A 63 19.48 -11.33 -7.85
CA PHE A 63 19.43 -9.97 -7.33
C PHE A 63 20.04 -8.93 -8.27
N THR A 64 20.34 -9.29 -9.51
CA THR A 64 20.76 -8.34 -10.54
C THR A 64 19.65 -7.32 -10.82
N ARG A 65 19.99 -6.22 -11.45
CA ARG A 65 19.02 -5.19 -11.83
C ARG A 65 17.90 -5.77 -12.69
N ASP A 66 18.23 -6.49 -13.74
CA ASP A 66 17.26 -7.05 -14.69
C ASP A 66 16.32 -8.07 -14.03
N GLU A 67 16.84 -8.89 -13.10
CA GLU A 67 16.03 -9.85 -12.36
C GLU A 67 15.08 -9.15 -11.37
N ARG A 68 15.53 -8.05 -10.74
CA ARG A 68 14.68 -7.22 -9.88
C ARG A 68 13.58 -6.55 -10.68
N ASP A 69 13.90 -5.96 -11.82
CA ASP A 69 12.96 -5.32 -12.72
C ASP A 69 11.95 -6.34 -13.27
N THR A 70 12.43 -7.52 -13.65
CA THR A 70 11.56 -8.64 -14.06
C THR A 70 10.59 -9.03 -12.93
N ASN A 71 11.07 -9.10 -11.69
CA ASN A 71 10.21 -9.42 -10.55
C ASN A 71 9.15 -8.35 -10.31
N VAL A 72 9.52 -7.07 -10.39
CA VAL A 72 8.59 -5.94 -10.26
C VAL A 72 7.50 -6.00 -11.34
N ARG A 73 7.88 -6.23 -12.61
CA ARG A 73 6.93 -6.38 -13.72
C ARG A 73 5.97 -7.57 -13.56
N ARG A 74 6.44 -8.69 -13.00
CA ARG A 74 5.57 -9.84 -12.67
C ARG A 74 4.51 -9.47 -11.63
N HIS A 75 4.90 -8.72 -10.58
CA HIS A 75 3.95 -8.24 -9.58
C HIS A 75 2.98 -7.21 -10.18
N ALA A 76 3.46 -6.34 -11.06
CA ALA A 76 2.60 -5.37 -11.75
C ALA A 76 1.57 -6.05 -12.65
N LEU A 77 1.95 -7.11 -13.38
CA LEU A 77 1.02 -7.91 -14.17
C LEU A 77 -0.06 -8.55 -13.28
N ALA A 78 0.32 -9.14 -12.15
CA ALA A 78 -0.64 -9.72 -11.21
C ALA A 78 -1.59 -8.65 -10.64
N ALA A 79 -1.05 -7.49 -10.23
CA ALA A 79 -1.84 -6.36 -9.75
C ALA A 79 -2.81 -5.83 -10.83
N GLN A 80 -2.37 -5.75 -12.08
CA GLN A 80 -3.19 -5.34 -13.20
C GLN A 80 -4.38 -6.28 -13.44
N LEU A 81 -4.13 -7.59 -13.37
CA LEU A 81 -5.19 -8.59 -13.53
C LEU A 81 -6.22 -8.50 -12.41
N LEU A 82 -5.80 -8.28 -11.17
CA LEU A 82 -6.69 -8.05 -10.03
C LEU A 82 -7.50 -6.77 -10.21
N ALA A 83 -6.83 -5.65 -10.49
CA ALA A 83 -7.48 -4.35 -10.63
C ALA A 83 -8.51 -4.32 -11.77
N ARG A 84 -8.23 -4.95 -12.89
CA ARG A 84 -9.19 -5.08 -14.01
C ARG A 84 -10.45 -5.87 -13.65
N ASN A 85 -10.39 -6.70 -12.63
CA ASN A 85 -11.51 -7.50 -12.13
C ASN A 85 -12.13 -6.89 -10.85
N GLY A 86 -11.91 -5.60 -10.60
CA GLY A 86 -12.52 -4.90 -9.47
C GLY A 86 -11.89 -5.19 -8.11
N VAL A 87 -10.72 -5.83 -8.08
CA VAL A 87 -10.02 -6.18 -6.84
C VAL A 87 -8.89 -5.17 -6.58
N VAL A 88 -8.81 -4.65 -5.37
CA VAL A 88 -7.70 -3.81 -4.93
C VAL A 88 -6.46 -4.68 -4.75
N ALA A 89 -5.36 -4.33 -5.41
CA ALA A 89 -4.08 -5.01 -5.24
C ALA A 89 -3.17 -4.21 -4.31
N VAL A 90 -2.85 -4.74 -3.13
CA VAL A 90 -1.88 -4.16 -2.21
C VAL A 90 -0.55 -4.87 -2.39
N VAL A 91 0.40 -4.22 -3.06
CA VAL A 91 1.70 -4.81 -3.40
C VAL A 91 2.76 -4.37 -2.39
N SER A 92 3.47 -5.34 -1.79
CA SER A 92 4.63 -5.10 -0.95
C SER A 92 5.90 -5.57 -1.66
N ALA A 93 6.69 -4.63 -2.17
CA ALA A 93 7.93 -4.91 -2.90
C ALA A 93 9.01 -3.87 -2.61
N VAL A 94 10.28 -4.26 -2.62
CA VAL A 94 11.39 -3.30 -2.50
C VAL A 94 11.39 -2.34 -3.68
N SER A 95 11.24 -2.87 -4.93
CA SER A 95 11.20 -2.12 -6.19
C SER A 95 12.19 -0.94 -6.22
N PRO A 96 13.51 -1.23 -6.25
CA PRO A 96 14.52 -0.25 -5.89
C PRO A 96 14.74 0.86 -6.92
N TYR A 97 14.35 0.63 -8.18
CA TYR A 97 14.63 1.55 -9.29
C TYR A 97 13.43 2.41 -9.63
N ARG A 98 13.63 3.73 -9.68
CA ARG A 98 12.59 4.71 -10.06
C ARG A 98 12.02 4.43 -11.44
N SER A 99 12.90 4.21 -12.42
CA SER A 99 12.48 3.96 -13.80
C SER A 99 11.48 2.82 -13.92
N THR A 100 11.67 1.74 -13.16
CA THR A 100 10.75 0.60 -13.19
C THR A 100 9.44 0.91 -12.47
N ARG A 101 9.48 1.69 -11.37
CA ARG A 101 8.24 2.15 -10.70
C ARG A 101 7.45 3.10 -11.59
N ASP A 102 8.12 4.00 -12.31
CA ASP A 102 7.48 4.91 -13.26
C ASP A 102 6.83 4.15 -14.43
N GLU A 103 7.52 3.13 -14.94
CA GLU A 103 7.00 2.23 -15.98
C GLU A 103 5.70 1.54 -15.52
N ILE A 104 5.71 0.91 -14.35
CA ILE A 104 4.53 0.20 -13.85
C ILE A 104 3.40 1.14 -13.46
N ARG A 105 3.69 2.36 -12.99
CA ARG A 105 2.69 3.40 -12.75
C ARG A 105 1.91 3.72 -14.02
N GLN A 106 2.60 3.90 -15.14
CA GLN A 106 1.97 4.15 -16.43
C GLN A 106 1.15 2.95 -16.90
N GLN A 107 1.66 1.73 -16.71
CA GLN A 107 0.97 0.50 -17.09
C GLN A 107 -0.31 0.27 -16.29
N LEU A 108 -0.30 0.53 -14.99
CA LEU A 108 -1.41 0.22 -14.08
C LEU A 108 -2.50 1.30 -14.07
N GLY A 109 -2.16 2.55 -14.37
CA GLY A 109 -3.09 3.69 -14.39
C GLY A 109 -3.56 4.09 -12.99
N SER A 110 -4.51 3.36 -12.42
CA SER A 110 -5.00 3.56 -11.04
C SER A 110 -3.97 3.03 -10.03
N PHE A 111 -3.01 3.88 -9.68
CA PHE A 111 -1.81 3.52 -8.92
C PHE A 111 -1.52 4.53 -7.81
N VAL A 112 -1.32 4.04 -6.61
CA VAL A 112 -0.93 4.84 -5.43
C VAL A 112 0.39 4.31 -4.89
N GLU A 113 1.45 5.11 -4.97
CA GLU A 113 2.77 4.77 -4.45
C GLU A 113 2.89 5.20 -3.00
N VAL A 114 3.20 4.26 -2.12
CA VAL A 114 3.48 4.52 -0.71
C VAL A 114 4.94 4.22 -0.43
N HIS A 115 5.71 5.26 -0.13
CA HIS A 115 7.10 5.12 0.28
C HIS A 115 7.18 4.81 1.78
N VAL A 116 7.56 3.59 2.12
CA VAL A 116 7.85 3.19 3.50
C VAL A 116 9.31 3.53 3.79
N ALA A 117 9.49 4.74 4.34
CA ALA A 117 10.78 5.43 4.49
C ALA A 117 11.46 5.17 5.84
N THR A 118 11.26 3.98 6.40
CA THR A 118 11.96 3.56 7.63
C THR A 118 13.47 3.62 7.43
N PRO A 119 14.21 4.30 8.32
CA PRO A 119 15.66 4.43 8.22
C PRO A 119 16.39 3.09 8.15
N ARG A 120 17.52 3.08 7.44
CA ARG A 120 18.34 1.88 7.20
C ARG A 120 18.74 1.21 8.51
N GLU A 121 19.13 1.98 9.51
CA GLU A 121 19.58 1.51 10.82
C GLU A 121 18.47 0.73 11.53
N ILE A 122 17.24 1.23 11.45
CA ILE A 122 16.04 0.57 11.99
C ILE A 122 15.71 -0.70 11.19
N CYS A 123 15.87 -0.66 9.87
CA CYS A 123 15.69 -1.85 9.03
C CYS A 123 16.68 -2.97 9.39
N ILE A 124 17.93 -2.62 9.68
CA ILE A 124 18.97 -3.56 10.13
C ILE A 124 18.59 -4.18 11.49
N GLN A 125 18.14 -3.36 12.45
CA GLN A 125 17.72 -3.82 13.77
C GLN A 125 16.50 -4.76 13.71
N ARG A 126 15.58 -4.52 12.78
CA ARG A 126 14.36 -5.29 12.59
C ARG A 126 14.52 -6.53 11.73
N ASP A 127 15.71 -6.79 11.22
CA ASP A 127 15.94 -7.93 10.33
C ASP A 127 15.98 -9.26 11.08
N THR A 128 14.89 -10.00 11.01
CA THR A 128 14.77 -11.36 11.55
C THR A 128 15.30 -12.45 10.62
N THR A 129 15.65 -12.07 9.37
CA THR A 129 16.11 -13.05 8.36
C THR A 129 17.63 -13.21 8.33
N GLY A 130 18.36 -12.28 8.96
CA GLY A 130 19.82 -12.22 8.92
C GLY A 130 20.39 -11.75 7.57
N ASN A 131 19.55 -11.34 6.63
CA ASN A 131 20.01 -10.94 5.30
C ASN A 131 20.83 -9.63 5.33
N TRP A 132 20.50 -8.69 6.21
CA TRP A 132 21.31 -7.47 6.38
C TRP A 132 22.70 -7.79 6.91
N ALA A 133 22.81 -8.65 7.92
CA ALA A 133 24.12 -9.05 8.48
C ALA A 133 24.98 -9.75 7.41
N ARG A 134 24.41 -10.67 6.65
CA ARG A 134 25.09 -11.37 5.55
C ARG A 134 25.49 -10.43 4.42
N ALA A 135 24.63 -9.47 4.07
CA ALA A 135 24.96 -8.48 3.06
C ALA A 135 26.09 -7.54 3.51
N LEU A 136 26.10 -7.12 4.77
CA LEU A 136 27.18 -6.31 5.35
C LEU A 136 28.50 -7.08 5.45
N ALA A 137 28.45 -8.40 5.63
CA ALA A 137 29.60 -9.29 5.56
C ALA A 137 30.09 -9.59 4.12
N GLY A 138 29.37 -9.08 3.09
CA GLY A 138 29.72 -9.33 1.68
C GLY A 138 29.29 -10.70 1.16
N GLU A 139 28.42 -11.40 1.86
CA GLU A 139 27.92 -12.73 1.46
C GLU A 139 26.73 -12.66 0.47
N ILE A 140 26.12 -11.50 0.33
CA ILE A 140 25.00 -11.28 -0.60
C ILE A 140 25.33 -10.11 -1.51
N ASP A 141 25.51 -10.39 -2.78
CA ASP A 141 25.73 -9.38 -3.81
C ASP A 141 24.44 -8.64 -4.16
N ASN A 142 24.58 -7.39 -4.58
CA ASN A 142 23.47 -6.52 -5.02
C ASN A 142 22.33 -6.39 -4.00
N PHE A 143 22.64 -6.49 -2.70
CA PHE A 143 21.62 -6.30 -1.66
C PHE A 143 21.24 -4.82 -1.56
N THR A 144 19.95 -4.53 -1.75
CA THR A 144 19.41 -3.16 -1.70
C THR A 144 19.65 -2.51 -0.33
N GLY A 145 20.33 -1.37 -0.33
CA GLY A 145 20.70 -0.64 0.88
C GLY A 145 22.12 -0.96 1.41
N VAL A 146 22.86 -1.91 0.80
CA VAL A 146 24.26 -2.23 1.11
C VAL A 146 25.11 -2.12 -0.17
N SER A 147 25.11 -3.15 -1.00
CA SER A 147 25.86 -3.22 -2.27
C SER A 147 24.99 -2.89 -3.49
N GLY A 148 23.68 -2.80 -3.34
CA GLY A 148 22.72 -2.38 -4.35
C GLY A 148 22.00 -1.10 -3.97
N PRO A 149 21.61 -0.25 -4.94
CA PRO A 149 20.95 1.02 -4.68
C PRO A 149 19.49 0.84 -4.30
N TYR A 150 18.95 1.82 -3.55
CA TYR A 150 17.55 2.13 -3.45
C TYR A 150 17.33 3.58 -3.87
N GLU A 151 16.60 3.78 -4.95
CA GLU A 151 16.26 5.10 -5.46
C GLU A 151 14.92 5.52 -4.86
N GLU A 152 14.93 6.38 -3.85
CA GLU A 152 13.69 6.86 -3.22
C GLU A 152 12.74 7.48 -4.25
N PRO A 153 11.41 7.28 -4.13
CA PRO A 153 10.44 7.98 -4.96
C PRO A 153 10.56 9.49 -4.82
N LEU A 154 10.43 10.23 -5.93
CA LEU A 154 10.48 11.69 -5.90
C LEU A 154 9.14 12.30 -5.46
N THR A 155 8.05 11.72 -5.90
CA THR A 155 6.69 12.22 -5.66
C THR A 155 5.72 11.08 -5.37
N PRO A 156 5.93 10.31 -4.28
CA PRO A 156 4.97 9.29 -3.89
C PRO A 156 3.67 9.96 -3.43
N GLU A 157 2.54 9.29 -3.58
CA GLU A 157 1.26 9.77 -3.06
C GLU A 157 1.25 9.86 -1.53
N LEU A 158 2.08 9.03 -0.88
CA LEU A 158 2.27 9.07 0.57
C LEU A 158 3.68 8.59 0.94
N ARG A 159 4.28 9.27 1.94
CA ARG A 159 5.51 8.84 2.61
C ARG A 159 5.21 8.55 4.07
N VAL A 160 5.54 7.35 4.54
CA VAL A 160 5.38 6.93 5.94
C VAL A 160 6.70 6.44 6.50
N ASP A 161 7.00 6.85 7.72
CA ASP A 161 8.12 6.34 8.50
C ASP A 161 7.58 5.47 9.63
N LEU A 162 8.02 4.22 9.68
CA LEU A 162 7.58 3.27 10.69
C LEU A 162 8.55 3.15 11.87
N THR A 163 9.43 4.14 12.09
CA THR A 163 10.36 4.14 13.23
C THR A 163 9.60 4.08 14.55
N ASP A 164 8.73 5.06 14.77
CA ASP A 164 7.92 5.22 15.98
C ASP A 164 6.43 4.97 15.73
N LEU A 165 6.03 4.86 14.47
CA LEU A 165 4.66 4.59 14.06
C LEU A 165 4.45 3.09 13.82
N ASP A 166 3.51 2.49 14.52
CA ASP A 166 3.15 1.09 14.27
C ASP A 166 2.39 0.93 12.94
N SER A 167 2.40 -0.30 12.41
CA SER A 167 1.80 -0.58 11.10
C SER A 167 0.26 -0.47 11.08
N VAL A 168 -0.40 -0.55 12.23
CA VAL A 168 -1.87 -0.39 12.33
C VAL A 168 -2.24 1.07 12.17
N SER A 169 -1.55 1.97 12.89
CA SER A 169 -1.73 3.42 12.79
C SER A 169 -1.33 3.95 11.42
N ALA A 170 -0.21 3.48 10.88
CA ALA A 170 0.24 3.82 9.53
C ALA A 170 -0.77 3.40 8.45
N ALA A 171 -1.43 2.25 8.61
CA ALA A 171 -2.48 1.82 7.69
C ALA A 171 -3.71 2.75 7.73
N GLY A 172 -3.99 3.40 8.86
CA GLY A 172 -4.97 4.48 8.95
C GLY A 172 -4.60 5.62 8.02
N THR A 173 -3.39 6.14 8.15
CA THR A 173 -2.88 7.24 7.29
C THR A 173 -2.92 6.88 5.80
N VAL A 174 -2.62 5.63 5.45
CA VAL A 174 -2.76 5.16 4.04
C VAL A 174 -4.22 5.20 3.61
N LEU A 175 -5.14 4.71 4.45
CA LEU A 175 -6.58 4.72 4.13
C LEU A 175 -7.12 6.15 3.95
N ASP A 176 -6.78 7.06 4.88
CA ASP A 176 -7.17 8.47 4.79
C ASP A 176 -6.69 9.09 3.46
N ARG A 177 -5.47 8.74 3.06
CA ARG A 177 -4.93 9.19 1.77
C ARG A 177 -5.70 8.62 0.59
N LEU A 178 -6.08 7.34 0.63
CA LEU A 178 -6.89 6.69 -0.40
C LEU A 178 -8.29 7.32 -0.51
N GLU A 179 -8.90 7.71 0.61
CA GLU A 179 -10.16 8.45 0.65
C GLU A 179 -10.03 9.83 -0.01
N VAL A 180 -9.01 10.60 0.37
CA VAL A 180 -8.73 11.93 -0.22
C VAL A 180 -8.50 11.84 -1.73
N LEU A 181 -7.86 10.77 -2.20
CA LEU A 181 -7.62 10.54 -3.63
C LEU A 181 -8.84 9.96 -4.36
N GLY A 182 -9.92 9.64 -3.65
CA GLY A 182 -11.15 9.11 -4.22
C GLY A 182 -11.08 7.63 -4.61
N PHE A 183 -10.12 6.86 -4.08
CA PHE A 183 -9.99 5.42 -4.33
C PHE A 183 -10.85 4.55 -3.41
N VAL A 184 -11.16 5.05 -2.22
CA VAL A 184 -11.95 4.36 -1.21
C VAL A 184 -13.09 5.29 -0.77
N PRO A 185 -14.31 4.79 -0.55
CA PRO A 185 -15.40 5.61 -0.03
C PRO A 185 -15.05 6.11 1.38
N GLU A 186 -15.42 7.36 1.66
CA GLU A 186 -15.37 7.89 3.01
C GLU A 186 -16.19 7.00 3.95
N GLN A 187 -15.74 6.88 5.19
CA GLN A 187 -16.51 6.18 6.19
C GLN A 187 -17.77 7.02 6.49
N THR A 188 -18.89 6.65 5.91
CA THR A 188 -20.17 7.17 6.36
C THR A 188 -20.31 6.70 7.81
N GLN A 189 -20.18 7.59 8.79
CA GLN A 189 -20.67 7.28 10.13
C GLN A 189 -22.16 6.97 9.96
N GLU A 190 -22.53 5.72 10.13
CA GLU A 190 -23.93 5.41 10.38
C GLU A 190 -24.28 6.16 11.67
N LEU A 191 -25.14 7.18 11.53
CA LEU A 191 -25.70 7.90 12.68
C LEU A 191 -26.32 6.82 13.58
N THR A 192 -25.77 6.67 14.78
CA THR A 192 -26.35 5.77 15.76
C THR A 192 -27.73 6.29 16.16
N PHE A 193 -28.55 5.45 16.75
CA PHE A 193 -29.88 5.87 17.21
C PHE A 193 -29.77 7.05 18.19
N GLU A 194 -28.71 7.10 18.99
CA GLU A 194 -28.38 8.20 19.90
C GLU A 194 -28.02 9.50 19.16
N ASP A 195 -27.29 9.43 18.05
CA ASP A 195 -26.97 10.59 17.20
C ASP A 195 -28.25 11.12 16.54
N GLY A 196 -29.16 10.23 16.13
CA GLY A 196 -30.48 10.59 15.57
C GLY A 196 -31.36 11.32 16.57
N GLU A 197 -31.39 10.91 17.83
CA GLU A 197 -32.12 11.59 18.91
C GLU A 197 -31.54 12.98 19.18
N LEU A 198 -30.20 13.11 19.25
CA LEU A 198 -29.52 14.38 19.49
C LEU A 198 -29.76 15.40 18.37
N VAL A 199 -29.74 14.92 17.11
CA VAL A 199 -30.11 15.74 15.95
C VAL A 199 -31.57 16.14 15.99
N GLY A 200 -32.47 15.22 16.37
CA GLY A 200 -33.89 15.47 16.52
C GLY A 200 -34.21 16.51 17.61
N GLU A 201 -33.49 16.47 18.75
CA GLU A 201 -33.61 17.49 19.81
C GLU A 201 -33.14 18.86 19.32
N ARG A 202 -31.99 18.93 18.67
CA ARG A 202 -31.48 20.20 18.11
C ARG A 202 -32.39 20.80 17.03
N LEU A 203 -32.99 19.97 16.19
CA LEU A 203 -33.93 20.45 15.18
C LEU A 203 -35.22 21.01 15.83
N ARG A 204 -35.72 20.38 16.91
CA ARG A 204 -36.86 20.90 17.69
C ARG A 204 -36.52 22.22 18.36
N ASP A 205 -35.32 22.36 18.97
CA ASP A 205 -34.89 23.62 19.59
C ASP A 205 -34.73 24.76 18.56
N LEU A 206 -34.48 24.44 17.30
CA LEU A 206 -34.41 25.40 16.19
C LEU A 206 -35.75 25.64 15.49
N GLY A 207 -36.86 25.02 16.00
CA GLY A 207 -38.21 25.20 15.46
C GLY A 207 -38.52 24.41 14.19
N TYR A 208 -37.71 23.37 13.90
CA TYR A 208 -37.93 22.45 12.80
C TYR A 208 -38.50 21.11 13.34
N GLY A 209 -39.75 21.06 13.63
CA GLY A 209 -40.40 19.82 14.00
C GLY A 209 -41.76 20.08 14.60
N ASP A 210 -42.80 19.67 13.92
CA ASP A 210 -44.13 19.42 14.46
C ASP A 210 -44.19 17.98 14.96
#